data_926087fcdc8946589bc6ac2b42452c8e
#
_entry.id   926087fcdc8946589bc6ac2b42452c8e
#
_cell.length_a   1.000
_cell.length_b   1.000
_cell.length_c   1.000
_cell.angle_alpha   90.00
_cell.angle_beta   90.00
_cell.angle_gamma   90.00
#
_symmetry.space_group_name_H-M   'P 1'
#
loop_
_entity.id
_entity.type
_entity.pdbx_description
1 polymer ?
#
loop_
_entity_poly.entity_id
_entity_poly.type
_entity_poly.pdbx_seq_one_letter_code
_entity_poly.pdbx_strand_id
1 'polypeptide(L)'
;MATPIPSPNIWNDPDVYEIENHAVDREERIEAAMLAHRPIRDATVLDLGCGSGFHLERWVGYGAARVIGVEPHPPLVERARLRVGTLGEDVRARITVLEGGAEALPVEDASIDVMHARWAYFFGSGCEPGLAELDRVMAPGGVAFVIDNDLSVPSTFGTWFTTAYPAYDVEATERFWSRQGWHREVVPITWELDRRSDLEAVVRIEFPGPAAERILAGHDGLVVDYSVVLRSRRY
;
A
#
# COMPACT_ATOMS: atom_id res chain seq x y z
N MET A 1 12.47 -15.47 12.90
CA MET A 1 11.80 -14.42 12.08
C MET A 1 10.71 -15.10 11.30
N ALA A 2 9.50 -14.55 11.26
CA ALA A 2 8.44 -15.05 10.40
C ALA A 2 8.87 -14.90 8.93
N THR A 3 8.43 -15.82 8.08
CA THR A 3 8.72 -15.73 6.64
C THR A 3 7.81 -14.66 6.05
N PRO A 4 8.35 -13.65 5.34
CA PRO A 4 7.53 -12.62 4.71
C PRO A 4 6.48 -13.21 3.78
N ILE A 5 5.29 -12.61 3.72
CA ILE A 5 4.28 -12.96 2.72
C ILE A 5 4.83 -12.51 1.36
N PRO A 6 5.02 -13.42 0.39
CA PRO A 6 5.53 -13.06 -0.93
C PRO A 6 4.58 -12.10 -1.66
N SER A 7 5.14 -11.09 -2.32
CA SER A 7 4.46 -10.18 -3.23
C SER A 7 5.07 -10.34 -4.63
N PRO A 8 4.64 -11.36 -5.39
CA PRO A 8 5.33 -11.77 -6.62
C PRO A 8 5.43 -10.67 -7.68
N ASN A 9 4.43 -9.80 -7.79
CA ASN A 9 4.39 -8.67 -8.71
C ASN A 9 5.60 -7.75 -8.51
N ILE A 10 5.69 -7.05 -7.37
CA ILE A 10 6.80 -6.12 -7.10
C ILE A 10 8.14 -6.83 -6.87
N TRP A 11 8.15 -8.07 -6.34
CA TRP A 11 9.39 -8.80 -6.09
C TRP A 11 10.08 -9.24 -7.38
N ASN A 12 9.30 -9.67 -8.38
CA ASN A 12 9.82 -10.18 -9.63
C ASN A 12 9.98 -9.08 -10.70
N ASP A 13 9.04 -8.13 -10.73
CA ASP A 13 8.93 -7.11 -11.79
C ASP A 13 8.84 -5.69 -11.22
N PRO A 14 9.83 -5.25 -10.39
CA PRO A 14 9.76 -3.95 -9.69
C PRO A 14 9.72 -2.75 -10.64
N ASP A 15 10.23 -2.88 -11.88
CA ASP A 15 10.17 -1.80 -12.88
C ASP A 15 8.76 -1.66 -13.48
N VAL A 16 8.06 -2.78 -13.69
CA VAL A 16 6.65 -2.75 -14.12
C VAL A 16 5.76 -2.26 -13.00
N TYR A 17 6.02 -2.69 -11.76
CA TYR A 17 5.31 -2.19 -10.58
C TYR A 17 5.50 -0.68 -10.37
N GLU A 18 6.63 -0.12 -10.79
CA GLU A 18 6.85 1.34 -10.78
C GLU A 18 5.93 2.05 -11.77
N ILE A 19 5.66 1.46 -12.95
CA ILE A 19 4.68 1.99 -13.91
C ILE A 19 3.29 1.99 -13.26
N GLU A 20 2.93 0.93 -12.57
CA GLU A 20 1.68 0.84 -11.83
C GLU A 20 1.57 1.92 -10.75
N ASN A 21 2.59 2.09 -9.92
CA ASN A 21 2.62 3.12 -8.88
C ASN A 21 2.37 4.53 -9.44
N HIS A 22 2.85 4.82 -10.66
CA HIS A 22 2.61 6.08 -11.34
C HIS A 22 1.20 6.19 -11.97
N ALA A 23 0.57 5.06 -12.25
CA ALA A 23 -0.74 5.00 -12.89
C ALA A 23 -1.89 5.04 -11.89
N VAL A 24 -1.68 4.48 -10.69
CA VAL A 24 -2.69 4.36 -9.65
C VAL A 24 -2.90 5.70 -8.96
N ASP A 25 -4.18 6.12 -8.89
CA ASP A 25 -4.61 7.28 -8.10
C ASP A 25 -3.81 8.56 -8.38
N ARG A 26 -3.70 8.94 -9.65
CA ARG A 26 -3.00 10.18 -10.07
C ARG A 26 -3.55 11.45 -9.43
N GLU A 27 -4.80 11.42 -9.00
CA GLU A 27 -5.45 12.54 -8.31
C GLU A 27 -5.18 12.57 -6.80
N GLU A 28 -4.40 11.63 -6.26
CA GLU A 28 -4.02 11.55 -4.83
C GLU A 28 -5.24 11.51 -3.89
N ARG A 29 -6.32 10.86 -4.29
CA ARG A 29 -7.57 10.76 -3.51
C ARG A 29 -7.39 9.97 -2.22
N ILE A 30 -6.51 8.95 -2.24
CA ILE A 30 -6.20 8.15 -1.05
C ILE A 30 -5.49 9.03 -0.02
N GLU A 31 -4.45 9.77 -0.45
CA GLU A 31 -3.73 10.70 0.40
C GLU A 31 -4.65 11.82 0.92
N ALA A 32 -5.52 12.35 0.07
CA ALA A 32 -6.51 13.36 0.49
C ALA A 32 -7.46 12.83 1.58
N ALA A 33 -7.94 11.60 1.44
CA ALA A 33 -8.78 10.94 2.46
C ALA A 33 -7.99 10.73 3.76
N MET A 34 -6.76 10.22 3.70
CA MET A 34 -5.90 10.06 4.88
C MET A 34 -5.68 11.40 5.60
N LEU A 35 -5.33 12.46 4.86
CA LEU A 35 -5.08 13.80 5.40
C LEU A 35 -6.31 14.43 6.05
N ALA A 36 -7.52 14.09 5.59
CA ALA A 36 -8.77 14.50 6.21
C ALA A 36 -8.97 13.88 7.60
N HIS A 37 -8.50 12.65 7.82
CA HIS A 37 -8.54 11.97 9.12
C HIS A 37 -7.43 12.46 10.07
N ARG A 38 -6.21 12.65 9.55
CA ARG A 38 -5.02 13.02 10.32
C ARG A 38 -4.02 13.79 9.44
N PRO A 39 -3.78 15.07 9.71
CA PRO A 39 -2.69 15.82 9.07
C PRO A 39 -1.32 15.18 9.38
N ILE A 40 -0.43 15.15 8.38
CA ILE A 40 0.91 14.55 8.47
C ILE A 40 1.97 15.55 8.92
N ARG A 41 1.65 16.85 8.92
CA ARG A 41 2.60 17.91 9.32
C ARG A 41 3.20 17.61 10.70
N ASP A 42 4.54 17.70 10.76
CA ASP A 42 5.36 17.47 11.96
C ASP A 42 5.26 16.04 12.56
N ALA A 43 4.63 15.09 11.84
CA ALA A 43 4.45 13.71 12.30
C ALA A 43 5.66 12.83 11.97
N THR A 44 5.84 11.78 12.78
CA THR A 44 6.64 10.60 12.43
C THR A 44 5.75 9.62 11.67
N VAL A 45 6.05 9.38 10.40
CA VAL A 45 5.31 8.48 9.51
C VAL A 45 6.03 7.15 9.36
N LEU A 46 5.32 6.05 9.58
CA LEU A 46 5.75 4.70 9.22
C LEU A 46 5.08 4.29 7.92
N ASP A 47 5.86 4.00 6.89
CA ASP A 47 5.41 3.38 5.64
C ASP A 47 5.74 1.89 5.69
N LEU A 48 4.75 1.07 6.04
CA LEU A 48 4.90 -0.36 6.27
C LEU A 48 4.67 -1.13 4.97
N GLY A 49 5.67 -1.93 4.56
CA GLY A 49 5.70 -2.53 3.23
C GLY A 49 6.03 -1.47 2.18
N CYS A 50 7.04 -0.61 2.44
CA CYS A 50 7.35 0.54 1.59
C CYS A 50 7.85 0.16 0.18
N GLY A 51 8.10 -1.13 -0.09
CA GLY A 51 8.54 -1.63 -1.38
C GLY A 51 9.80 -0.92 -1.87
N SER A 52 9.75 -0.39 -3.10
CA SER A 52 10.83 0.40 -3.71
C SER A 52 10.96 1.83 -3.16
N GLY A 53 10.18 2.20 -2.13
CA GLY A 53 10.22 3.52 -1.51
C GLY A 53 9.45 4.62 -2.25
N PHE A 54 8.48 4.25 -3.10
CA PHE A 54 7.75 5.18 -3.95
C PHE A 54 7.06 6.32 -3.18
N HIS A 55 6.47 6.04 -2.02
CA HIS A 55 5.72 7.02 -1.24
C HIS A 55 6.59 7.82 -0.23
N LEU A 56 7.83 7.40 0.06
CA LEU A 56 8.63 7.98 1.14
C LEU A 56 8.86 9.49 0.98
N GLU A 57 9.21 9.94 -0.22
CA GLU A 57 9.39 11.36 -0.51
C GLU A 57 8.08 12.16 -0.38
N ARG A 58 6.95 11.56 -0.78
CA ARG A 58 5.63 12.20 -0.72
C ARG A 58 5.25 12.57 0.71
N TRP A 59 5.54 11.68 1.67
CA TRP A 59 5.26 11.96 3.09
C TRP A 59 6.04 13.17 3.61
N VAL A 60 7.30 13.32 3.19
CA VAL A 60 8.08 14.53 3.48
C VAL A 60 7.44 15.76 2.81
N GLY A 61 6.97 15.64 1.58
CA GLY A 61 6.25 16.69 0.85
C GLY A 61 4.98 17.15 1.57
N TYR A 62 4.24 16.26 2.21
CA TYR A 62 3.08 16.58 3.07
C TYR A 62 3.47 17.14 4.45
N GLY A 63 4.76 17.28 4.73
CA GLY A 63 5.28 17.95 5.92
C GLY A 63 5.65 17.02 7.06
N ALA A 64 5.82 15.71 6.85
CA ALA A 64 6.31 14.80 7.87
C ALA A 64 7.67 15.27 8.42
N ALA A 65 7.84 15.24 9.75
CA ALA A 65 9.13 15.53 10.38
C ALA A 65 10.12 14.38 10.15
N ARG A 66 9.61 13.14 10.18
CA ARG A 66 10.39 11.91 9.96
C ARG A 66 9.55 10.88 9.20
N VAL A 67 10.19 10.14 8.29
CA VAL A 67 9.58 9.03 7.56
C VAL A 67 10.44 7.78 7.75
N ILE A 68 9.81 6.70 8.14
CA ILE A 68 10.45 5.39 8.30
C ILE A 68 9.77 4.42 7.34
N GLY A 69 10.50 3.98 6.31
CA GLY A 69 10.07 2.88 5.46
C GLY A 69 10.52 1.55 6.04
N VAL A 70 9.60 0.59 6.17
CA VAL A 70 9.93 -0.78 6.59
C VAL A 70 9.53 -1.74 5.49
N GLU A 71 10.47 -2.59 5.04
CA GLU A 71 10.28 -3.54 3.95
C GLU A 71 10.96 -4.87 4.29
N PRO A 72 10.27 -6.03 4.16
CA PRO A 72 10.86 -7.32 4.48
C PRO A 72 11.75 -7.92 3.38
N HIS A 73 11.66 -7.44 2.11
CA HIS A 73 12.38 -8.01 0.99
C HIS A 73 13.70 -7.27 0.72
N PRO A 74 14.89 -7.87 0.99
CA PRO A 74 16.17 -7.17 0.92
C PRO A 74 16.44 -6.46 -0.41
N PRO A 75 16.12 -7.03 -1.61
CA PRO A 75 16.31 -6.31 -2.88
C PRO A 75 15.49 -5.02 -2.99
N LEU A 76 14.27 -4.98 -2.43
CA LEU A 76 13.45 -3.77 -2.41
C LEU A 76 13.95 -2.76 -1.38
N VAL A 77 14.45 -3.22 -0.23
CA VAL A 77 15.13 -2.35 0.76
C VAL A 77 16.31 -1.63 0.12
N GLU A 78 17.16 -2.34 -0.63
CA GLU A 78 18.27 -1.73 -1.36
C GLU A 78 17.78 -0.71 -2.39
N ARG A 79 16.75 -1.06 -3.16
CA ARG A 79 16.14 -0.18 -4.15
C ARG A 79 15.55 1.09 -3.52
N ALA A 80 14.86 0.96 -2.40
CA ALA A 80 14.33 2.09 -1.65
C ALA A 80 15.46 2.99 -1.11
N ARG A 81 16.54 2.42 -0.59
CA ARG A 81 17.71 3.17 -0.13
C ARG A 81 18.41 3.92 -1.27
N LEU A 82 18.54 3.28 -2.44
CA LEU A 82 19.08 3.94 -3.63
C LEU A 82 18.19 5.12 -4.05
N ARG A 83 16.87 4.93 -4.11
CA ARG A 83 15.90 6.02 -4.39
C ARG A 83 16.08 7.18 -3.42
N VAL A 84 16.09 6.91 -2.12
CA VAL A 84 16.29 7.94 -1.08
C VAL A 84 17.64 8.65 -1.27
N GLY A 85 18.68 7.91 -1.67
CA GLY A 85 20.01 8.45 -1.96
C GLY A 85 20.06 9.48 -3.09
N THR A 86 19.09 9.47 -4.02
CA THR A 86 19.00 10.44 -5.11
C THR A 86 18.30 11.75 -4.73
N LEU A 87 17.65 11.79 -3.55
CA LEU A 87 16.89 12.96 -3.09
C LEU A 87 17.81 14.06 -2.55
N GLY A 88 17.29 15.29 -2.54
CA GLY A 88 17.97 16.41 -1.90
C GLY A 88 18.27 16.15 -0.42
N GLU A 89 19.35 16.73 0.10
CA GLU A 89 19.86 16.47 1.46
C GLU A 89 18.80 16.69 2.54
N ASP A 90 18.03 17.78 2.46
CA ASP A 90 16.98 18.10 3.43
C ASP A 90 15.83 17.06 3.47
N VAL A 91 15.50 16.46 2.33
CA VAL A 91 14.49 15.42 2.24
C VAL A 91 15.06 14.08 2.73
N ARG A 92 16.24 13.74 2.20
CA ARG A 92 16.94 12.48 2.55
C ARG A 92 17.21 12.37 4.04
N ALA A 93 17.57 13.47 4.71
CA ALA A 93 17.86 13.48 6.15
C ALA A 93 16.65 13.11 7.02
N ARG A 94 15.42 13.20 6.48
CA ARG A 94 14.18 12.85 7.18
C ARG A 94 13.74 11.41 6.94
N ILE A 95 14.34 10.68 5.99
CA ILE A 95 13.90 9.35 5.58
C ILE A 95 14.88 8.29 6.06
N THR A 96 14.36 7.23 6.67
CA THR A 96 15.12 6.05 7.06
C THR A 96 14.45 4.81 6.45
N VAL A 97 15.22 3.92 5.82
CA VAL A 97 14.72 2.65 5.28
C VAL A 97 15.32 1.50 6.08
N LEU A 98 14.45 0.71 6.70
CA LEU A 98 14.78 -0.42 7.57
C LEU A 98 14.29 -1.73 6.94
N GLU A 99 15.08 -2.78 7.08
CA GLU A 99 14.64 -4.14 6.79
C GLU A 99 13.88 -4.69 7.99
N GLY A 100 12.66 -5.20 7.75
CA GLY A 100 11.82 -5.75 8.81
C GLY A 100 10.45 -6.16 8.30
N GLY A 101 9.77 -7.02 9.06
CA GLY A 101 8.39 -7.46 8.80
C GLY A 101 7.40 -6.80 9.73
N ALA A 102 6.13 -6.84 9.35
CA ALA A 102 5.02 -6.26 10.13
C ALA A 102 4.84 -6.88 11.51
N GLU A 103 5.29 -8.14 11.69
CA GLU A 103 5.15 -8.90 12.94
C GLU A 103 6.23 -8.60 13.98
N ALA A 104 7.28 -7.84 13.59
CA ALA A 104 8.37 -7.42 14.46
C ALA A 104 9.01 -6.15 13.90
N LEU A 105 8.35 -5.03 14.10
CA LEU A 105 8.76 -3.74 13.54
C LEU A 105 10.04 -3.21 14.23
N PRO A 106 11.07 -2.85 13.44
CA PRO A 106 12.34 -2.36 13.98
C PRO A 106 12.25 -0.87 14.40
N VAL A 107 11.20 -0.52 15.12
CA VAL A 107 10.94 0.84 15.63
C VAL A 107 10.57 0.80 17.11
N GLU A 108 10.78 1.91 17.80
CA GLU A 108 10.53 2.05 19.23
C GLU A 108 9.03 2.03 19.56
N ASP A 109 8.68 1.67 20.80
CA ASP A 109 7.33 1.73 21.31
C ASP A 109 6.80 3.17 21.29
N ALA A 110 5.51 3.33 21.00
CA ALA A 110 4.81 4.61 21.03
C ALA A 110 5.53 5.76 20.28
N SER A 111 6.19 5.45 19.15
CA SER A 111 7.03 6.40 18.41
C SER A 111 6.44 6.85 17.07
N ILE A 112 5.31 6.27 16.65
CA ILE A 112 4.69 6.49 15.32
C ILE A 112 3.39 7.28 15.45
N ASP A 113 3.32 8.44 14.80
CA ASP A 113 2.11 9.26 14.75
C ASP A 113 1.14 8.83 13.66
N VAL A 114 1.68 8.44 12.52
CA VAL A 114 0.90 7.99 11.35
C VAL A 114 1.53 6.73 10.78
N MET A 115 0.75 5.66 10.64
CA MET A 115 1.15 4.47 9.89
C MET A 115 0.37 4.37 8.59
N HIS A 116 1.05 4.10 7.51
CA HIS A 116 0.52 3.81 6.19
C HIS A 116 0.94 2.41 5.76
N ALA A 117 -0.01 1.59 5.32
CA ALA A 117 0.24 0.31 4.65
C ALA A 117 -0.70 0.22 3.45
N ARG A 118 -0.15 0.09 2.23
CA ARG A 118 -0.91 0.00 0.98
C ARG A 118 -0.57 -1.30 0.28
N TRP A 119 -1.58 -2.16 0.11
CA TRP A 119 -1.45 -3.51 -0.47
C TRP A 119 -0.30 -4.31 0.15
N ALA A 120 -0.14 -4.22 1.45
CA ALA A 120 0.94 -4.84 2.20
C ALA A 120 0.44 -5.48 3.49
N TYR A 121 0.76 -6.75 3.71
CA TYR A 121 0.57 -7.55 4.92
C TYR A 121 -0.87 -7.65 5.46
N PHE A 122 -1.61 -6.55 5.57
CA PHE A 122 -2.90 -6.47 6.25
C PHE A 122 -4.09 -6.86 5.34
N PHE A 123 -4.08 -8.08 4.83
CA PHE A 123 -5.10 -8.59 3.90
C PHE A 123 -6.30 -9.25 4.59
N GLY A 124 -6.34 -9.33 5.92
CA GLY A 124 -7.41 -9.95 6.70
C GLY A 124 -6.89 -10.90 7.76
N SER A 125 -7.63 -11.98 8.03
CA SER A 125 -7.25 -12.98 9.03
C SER A 125 -5.82 -13.51 8.81
N GLY A 126 -5.05 -13.59 9.90
CA GLY A 126 -3.63 -13.93 9.88
C GLY A 126 -2.70 -12.73 10.05
N CYS A 127 -3.21 -11.48 9.93
CA CYS A 127 -2.41 -10.29 10.18
C CYS A 127 -2.42 -9.83 11.65
N GLU A 128 -3.04 -10.59 12.56
CA GLU A 128 -3.15 -10.25 13.98
C GLU A 128 -1.80 -9.96 14.66
N PRO A 129 -0.69 -10.66 14.36
CA PRO A 129 0.62 -10.31 14.93
C PRO A 129 1.06 -8.90 14.53
N GLY A 130 0.83 -8.48 13.28
CA GLY A 130 1.10 -7.10 12.85
C GLY A 130 0.19 -6.08 13.52
N LEU A 131 -1.08 -6.41 13.76
CA LEU A 131 -1.98 -5.53 14.52
C LEU A 131 -1.50 -5.33 15.96
N ALA A 132 -0.96 -6.38 16.60
CA ALA A 132 -0.35 -6.29 17.92
C ALA A 132 0.92 -5.42 17.92
N GLU A 133 1.74 -5.48 16.85
CA GLU A 133 2.88 -4.59 16.69
C GLU A 133 2.44 -3.13 16.50
N LEU A 134 1.33 -2.88 15.77
CA LEU A 134 0.78 -1.52 15.70
C LEU A 134 0.35 -1.03 17.08
N ASP A 135 -0.26 -1.87 17.93
CA ASP A 135 -0.61 -1.51 19.31
C ASP A 135 0.62 -1.11 20.14
N ARG A 136 1.81 -1.67 19.83
CA ARG A 136 3.09 -1.33 20.48
C ARG A 136 3.70 -0.03 19.96
N VAL A 137 3.74 0.16 18.65
CA VAL A 137 4.55 1.24 18.05
C VAL A 137 3.80 2.55 17.87
N MET A 138 2.46 2.53 17.83
CA MET A 138 1.67 3.73 17.63
C MET A 138 1.68 4.62 18.88
N ALA A 139 1.96 5.90 18.69
CA ALA A 139 1.91 6.90 19.74
C ALA A 139 0.46 7.19 20.16
N PRO A 140 0.21 7.60 21.42
CA PRO A 140 -1.11 8.09 21.83
C PRO A 140 -1.60 9.25 20.94
N GLY A 141 -2.80 9.11 20.37
CA GLY A 141 -3.36 10.06 19.39
C GLY A 141 -2.91 9.81 17.95
N GLY A 142 -2.06 8.81 17.72
CA GLY A 142 -1.66 8.37 16.39
C GLY A 142 -2.81 7.73 15.60
N VAL A 143 -2.65 7.63 14.29
CA VAL A 143 -3.62 6.98 13.39
C VAL A 143 -2.90 6.02 12.45
N ALA A 144 -3.38 4.78 12.40
CA ALA A 144 -2.94 3.81 11.40
C ALA A 144 -3.95 3.77 10.25
N PHE A 145 -3.41 3.67 9.03
CA PHE A 145 -4.15 3.52 7.78
C PHE A 145 -3.72 2.25 7.06
N VAL A 146 -4.70 1.43 6.70
CA VAL A 146 -4.52 0.25 5.84
C VAL A 146 -5.36 0.45 4.59
N ILE A 147 -4.71 0.37 3.43
CA ILE A 147 -5.33 0.53 2.13
C ILE A 147 -5.26 -0.80 1.39
N ASP A 148 -6.42 -1.28 0.93
CA ASP A 148 -6.55 -2.52 0.18
C ASP A 148 -7.67 -2.38 -0.87
N ASN A 149 -7.80 -3.39 -1.72
CA ASN A 149 -8.84 -3.45 -2.74
C ASN A 149 -10.24 -3.38 -2.11
N ASP A 150 -11.10 -2.48 -2.59
CA ASP A 150 -12.53 -2.54 -2.26
C ASP A 150 -13.29 -3.32 -3.34
N LEU A 151 -13.90 -4.42 -2.91
CA LEU A 151 -14.70 -5.29 -3.76
C LEU A 151 -16.19 -5.22 -3.42
N SER A 152 -16.59 -4.31 -2.54
CA SER A 152 -17.99 -4.10 -2.16
C SER A 152 -18.73 -3.16 -3.11
N VAL A 153 -17.99 -2.35 -3.87
CA VAL A 153 -18.50 -1.45 -4.90
C VAL A 153 -18.11 -1.98 -6.28
N PRO A 154 -19.06 -2.08 -7.22
CA PRO A 154 -18.72 -2.51 -8.59
C PRO A 154 -17.69 -1.59 -9.24
N SER A 155 -16.65 -2.19 -9.81
CA SER A 155 -15.63 -1.51 -10.61
C SER A 155 -15.05 -2.46 -11.65
N THR A 156 -14.40 -1.91 -12.67
CA THR A 156 -13.71 -2.72 -13.69
C THR A 156 -12.62 -3.56 -13.05
N PHE A 157 -11.74 -2.95 -12.23
CA PHE A 157 -10.70 -3.68 -11.50
C PHE A 157 -11.29 -4.76 -10.59
N GLY A 158 -12.32 -4.42 -9.80
CA GLY A 158 -12.99 -5.37 -8.89
C GLY A 158 -13.57 -6.58 -9.63
N THR A 159 -14.13 -6.37 -10.83
CA THR A 159 -14.60 -7.46 -11.70
C THR A 159 -13.46 -8.35 -12.19
N TRP A 160 -12.34 -7.75 -12.58
CA TRP A 160 -11.14 -8.51 -12.97
C TRP A 160 -10.60 -9.33 -11.81
N PHE A 161 -10.48 -8.70 -10.63
CA PHE A 161 -9.95 -9.34 -9.44
C PHE A 161 -10.80 -10.55 -9.00
N THR A 162 -12.11 -10.38 -8.86
CA THR A 162 -13.00 -11.48 -8.42
C THR A 162 -13.07 -12.61 -9.45
N THR A 163 -12.91 -12.30 -10.74
CA THR A 163 -12.85 -13.32 -11.81
C THR A 163 -11.52 -14.07 -11.78
N ALA A 164 -10.41 -13.39 -11.52
CA ALA A 164 -9.08 -13.98 -11.46
C ALA A 164 -8.85 -14.78 -10.18
N TYR A 165 -9.43 -14.33 -9.07
CA TYR A 165 -9.25 -14.89 -7.74
C TYR A 165 -10.59 -15.32 -7.10
N PRO A 166 -11.31 -16.29 -7.67
CA PRO A 166 -12.66 -16.68 -7.22
C PRO A 166 -12.71 -17.29 -5.80
N ALA A 167 -11.55 -17.65 -5.26
CA ALA A 167 -11.44 -18.18 -3.88
C ALA A 167 -11.32 -17.04 -2.82
N TYR A 168 -11.18 -15.78 -3.25
CA TYR A 168 -11.08 -14.67 -2.31
C TYR A 168 -12.45 -14.40 -1.67
N ASP A 169 -12.52 -14.55 -0.35
CA ASP A 169 -13.75 -14.36 0.43
C ASP A 169 -13.85 -12.93 0.96
N VAL A 170 -14.51 -12.08 0.17
CA VAL A 170 -14.75 -10.66 0.51
C VAL A 170 -15.48 -10.52 1.84
N GLU A 171 -16.52 -11.35 2.07
CA GLU A 171 -17.32 -11.25 3.29
C GLU A 171 -16.52 -11.68 4.54
N ALA A 172 -15.67 -12.70 4.43
CA ALA A 172 -14.80 -13.10 5.54
C ALA A 172 -13.81 -11.99 5.89
N THR A 173 -13.22 -11.35 4.88
CA THR A 173 -12.31 -10.21 5.06
C THR A 173 -13.02 -9.04 5.74
N GLU A 174 -14.21 -8.66 5.28
CA GLU A 174 -14.99 -7.57 5.89
C GLU A 174 -15.42 -7.91 7.32
N ARG A 175 -15.86 -9.15 7.59
CA ARG A 175 -16.17 -9.62 8.95
C ARG A 175 -14.96 -9.56 9.87
N PHE A 176 -13.77 -9.93 9.38
CA PHE A 176 -12.54 -9.83 10.15
C PHE A 176 -12.28 -8.37 10.58
N TRP A 177 -12.22 -7.45 9.64
CA TRP A 177 -11.93 -6.03 9.92
C TRP A 177 -12.98 -5.37 10.80
N SER A 178 -14.26 -5.68 10.61
CA SER A 178 -15.36 -5.21 11.46
C SER A 178 -15.15 -5.61 12.94
N ARG A 179 -14.67 -6.84 13.18
CA ARG A 179 -14.36 -7.32 14.54
C ARG A 179 -13.14 -6.64 15.16
N GLN A 180 -12.19 -6.18 14.33
CA GLN A 180 -11.02 -5.44 14.79
C GLN A 180 -11.35 -3.97 15.15
N GLY A 181 -12.56 -3.49 14.88
CA GLY A 181 -13.01 -2.14 15.22
C GLY A 181 -12.39 -1.03 14.38
N TRP A 182 -11.88 -1.33 13.19
CA TRP A 182 -11.35 -0.33 12.26
C TRP A 182 -12.49 0.39 11.54
N HIS A 183 -12.35 1.71 11.41
CA HIS A 183 -13.22 2.51 10.55
C HIS A 183 -12.97 2.15 9.09
N ARG A 184 -14.02 2.19 8.27
CA ARG A 184 -14.00 1.84 6.85
C ARG A 184 -14.52 3.00 6.00
N GLU A 185 -13.76 3.39 5.01
CA GLU A 185 -14.15 4.37 4.00
C GLU A 185 -13.82 3.80 2.60
N VAL A 186 -14.69 4.02 1.62
CA VAL A 186 -14.44 3.66 0.22
C VAL A 186 -13.92 4.87 -0.52
N VAL A 187 -12.77 4.73 -1.18
CA VAL A 187 -12.17 5.77 -1.99
C VAL A 187 -12.16 5.31 -3.45
N PRO A 188 -13.01 5.90 -4.31
CA PRO A 188 -12.95 5.62 -5.74
C PRO A 188 -11.70 6.26 -6.35
N ILE A 189 -10.95 5.47 -7.09
CA ILE A 189 -9.72 5.85 -7.78
C ILE A 189 -9.72 5.32 -9.22
N THR A 190 -8.65 5.55 -9.95
CA THR A 190 -8.42 5.00 -11.29
C THR A 190 -6.99 4.49 -11.43
N TRP A 191 -6.77 3.53 -12.33
CA TRP A 191 -5.51 3.40 -13.04
C TRP A 191 -5.59 4.22 -14.31
N GLU A 192 -4.59 5.04 -14.59
CA GLU A 192 -4.48 5.84 -15.80
C GLU A 192 -3.12 5.61 -16.45
N LEU A 193 -3.10 4.76 -17.45
CA LEU A 193 -1.86 4.41 -18.18
C LEU A 193 -1.71 5.32 -19.39
N ASP A 194 -0.48 5.63 -19.76
CA ASP A 194 -0.20 6.50 -20.91
C ASP A 194 -0.10 5.70 -22.22
N ARG A 195 0.18 4.40 -22.14
CA ARG A 195 0.38 3.53 -23.29
C ARG A 195 -0.25 2.17 -23.06
N ARG A 196 -0.73 1.56 -24.15
CA ARG A 196 -1.27 0.20 -24.15
C ARG A 196 -0.26 -0.82 -23.64
N SER A 197 1.00 -0.70 -24.04
CA SER A 197 2.07 -1.58 -23.58
C SER A 197 2.27 -1.57 -22.06
N ASP A 198 2.06 -0.43 -21.43
CA ASP A 198 2.18 -0.27 -19.98
C ASP A 198 1.00 -0.95 -19.27
N LEU A 199 -0.24 -0.73 -19.77
CA LEU A 199 -1.41 -1.46 -19.26
C LEU A 199 -1.21 -2.98 -19.36
N GLU A 200 -0.74 -3.45 -20.51
CA GLU A 200 -0.49 -4.88 -20.72
C GLU A 200 0.55 -5.44 -19.78
N ALA A 201 1.63 -4.70 -19.53
CA ALA A 201 2.66 -5.11 -18.58
C ALA A 201 2.12 -5.17 -17.16
N VAL A 202 1.41 -4.13 -16.70
CA VAL A 202 0.81 -4.07 -15.35
C VAL A 202 -0.22 -5.17 -15.15
N VAL A 203 -1.14 -5.37 -16.09
CA VAL A 203 -2.16 -6.44 -15.99
C VAL A 203 -1.50 -7.82 -15.88
N ARG A 204 -0.37 -8.05 -16.58
CA ARG A 204 0.33 -9.36 -16.55
C ARG A 204 1.07 -9.63 -15.25
N ILE A 205 1.49 -8.61 -14.50
CA ILE A 205 2.07 -8.84 -13.17
C ILE A 205 1.02 -8.97 -12.07
N GLU A 206 -0.17 -8.37 -12.25
CA GLU A 206 -1.24 -8.38 -11.27
C GLU A 206 -2.14 -9.62 -11.36
N PHE A 207 -2.28 -10.21 -12.54
CA PHE A 207 -3.23 -11.30 -12.75
C PHE A 207 -2.57 -12.55 -13.31
N PRO A 208 -3.04 -13.77 -12.94
CA PRO A 208 -2.56 -15.02 -13.54
C PRO A 208 -2.70 -15.00 -15.06
N GLY A 209 -1.72 -15.54 -15.80
CA GLY A 209 -1.61 -15.44 -17.24
C GLY A 209 -2.91 -15.63 -18.03
N PRO A 210 -3.71 -16.73 -17.82
CA PRO A 210 -4.98 -16.91 -18.53
C PRO A 210 -6.03 -15.84 -18.20
N ALA A 211 -6.02 -15.26 -16.99
CA ALA A 211 -6.91 -14.17 -16.61
C ALA A 211 -6.43 -12.86 -17.26
N ALA A 212 -5.13 -12.57 -17.19
CA ALA A 212 -4.53 -11.39 -17.81
C ALA A 212 -4.88 -11.29 -19.31
N GLU A 213 -4.72 -12.37 -20.05
CA GLU A 213 -5.01 -12.37 -21.50
C GLU A 213 -6.51 -12.15 -21.79
N ARG A 214 -7.42 -12.69 -20.96
CA ARG A 214 -8.87 -12.41 -21.10
C ARG A 214 -9.21 -10.95 -20.79
N ILE A 215 -8.61 -10.38 -19.75
CA ILE A 215 -8.76 -8.98 -19.35
C ILE A 215 -8.31 -8.08 -20.50
N LEU A 216 -7.13 -8.32 -21.05
CA LEU A 216 -6.54 -7.53 -22.13
C LEU A 216 -7.34 -7.64 -23.44
N ALA A 217 -7.92 -8.79 -23.73
CA ALA A 217 -8.78 -8.99 -24.90
C ALA A 217 -10.14 -8.30 -24.76
N GLY A 218 -10.61 -8.05 -23.55
CA GLY A 218 -11.91 -7.45 -23.25
C GLY A 218 -11.87 -5.96 -22.89
N HIS A 219 -10.67 -5.34 -22.82
CA HIS A 219 -10.53 -3.95 -22.40
C HIS A 219 -9.60 -3.18 -23.34
N ASP A 220 -10.16 -2.25 -24.11
CA ASP A 220 -9.42 -1.44 -25.07
C ASP A 220 -8.93 -0.10 -24.52
N GLY A 221 -9.44 0.32 -23.36
CA GLY A 221 -9.12 1.61 -22.74
C GLY A 221 -7.73 1.63 -22.08
N LEU A 222 -7.32 2.83 -21.66
CA LEU A 222 -6.12 3.08 -20.86
C LEU A 222 -6.45 3.53 -19.44
N VAL A 223 -7.74 3.68 -19.13
CA VAL A 223 -8.26 4.06 -17.83
C VAL A 223 -9.08 2.90 -17.27
N VAL A 224 -8.80 2.50 -16.05
CA VAL A 224 -9.51 1.44 -15.35
C VAL A 224 -10.09 2.02 -14.07
N ASP A 225 -11.41 2.02 -13.95
CA ASP A 225 -12.06 2.41 -12.71
C ASP A 225 -11.80 1.37 -11.61
N TYR A 226 -11.54 1.89 -10.41
CA TYR A 226 -11.05 1.12 -9.29
C TYR A 226 -11.59 1.72 -7.98
N SER A 227 -11.72 0.91 -6.97
CA SER A 227 -12.05 1.37 -5.63
C SER A 227 -11.12 0.71 -4.62
N VAL A 228 -10.65 1.51 -3.67
CA VAL A 228 -9.93 1.00 -2.51
C VAL A 228 -10.73 1.22 -1.24
N VAL A 229 -10.51 0.35 -0.28
CA VAL A 229 -10.95 0.55 1.09
C VAL A 229 -9.84 1.20 1.89
N LEU A 230 -10.10 2.36 2.46
CA LEU A 230 -9.26 2.99 3.46
C LEU A 230 -9.78 2.59 4.84
N ARG A 231 -9.00 1.80 5.54
CA ARG A 231 -9.28 1.42 6.93
C ARG A 231 -8.43 2.27 7.84
N SER A 232 -9.03 2.81 8.91
CA SER A 232 -8.29 3.63 9.87
C SER A 232 -8.62 3.26 11.30
N ARG A 233 -7.61 3.39 12.18
CA ARG A 233 -7.75 3.20 13.63
C ARG A 233 -6.93 4.26 14.36
N ARG A 234 -7.54 4.87 15.36
CA ARG A 234 -6.88 5.83 16.27
C ARG A 234 -6.39 5.11 17.52
N TYR A 235 -5.23 5.47 18.00
CA TYR A 235 -4.53 4.92 19.16
C TYR A 235 -4.49 5.88 20.35
#